data_57e443baab53bea15afe64101ecdf9dc
#
_entry.id   57e443baab53bea15afe64101ecdf9dc
#
_cell.length_a   1.000
_cell.length_b   1.000
_cell.length_c   1.000
_cell.angle_alpha   90.00
_cell.angle_beta   90.00
_cell.angle_gamma   90.00
#
_symmetry.space_group_name_H-M   'P 1'
#
loop_
_entity.id
_entity.type
_entity.pdbx_description
1 polymer ?
#
loop_
_entity_poly.entity_id
_entity_poly.type
_entity_poly.pdbx_seq_one_letter_code
_entity_poly.pdbx_strand_id
1 'polypeptide(L)'
;MTKKTFALLLVGALSWAASAHAQRLPTPITVGAERMELLLPTLQGKRVALMVNQSSLVGSTGTHLVDTLLSQGINIVRLFVPEHGLRGKVDAGKNVRSGVDEKTGLPVVSLYGQRKRPTPEMLADIDLLVFDLQDVGTRFYTYISSMHYLMEACAEEGKTFVVCDRPNPNDFIDGPILEPDCRSFIGVDPLPVAHGMTVGELALMIDGERWLRGGNTCHVKVIPMAGWSHGDPYELPVRPSPNLPNSRSIELYPSLCFFEATIMSVGRGTSKPFQAIGYPDKRFGSIVYTPQIKIGEDSNPRHKGRLCYGTDYTSVSLPKRQIALGPLLDYYRKADSLGLQLINQRQLFDLLAGTKKLRQQLSSGLNEEEIRASWQAGLKDFQAKRARYLLYTDYR
;
A
#
# COMPACT_ATOMS: atom_id res chain seq x y z
N MET A 1 11.68 -48.97 -75.36
CA MET A 1 11.54 -49.34 -73.97
C MET A 1 11.91 -48.15 -73.11
N THR A 2 10.95 -47.38 -72.71
CA THR A 2 11.14 -46.12 -71.94
C THR A 2 10.53 -46.31 -70.55
N LYS A 3 11.35 -46.24 -69.52
CA LYS A 3 10.94 -46.29 -68.09
C LYS A 3 10.45 -44.87 -67.70
N LYS A 4 9.20 -44.78 -67.33
CA LYS A 4 8.62 -43.58 -66.69
C LYS A 4 8.85 -43.63 -65.18
N THR A 5 9.60 -42.67 -64.66
CA THR A 5 9.79 -42.49 -63.22
C THR A 5 8.66 -41.61 -62.70
N PHE A 6 7.89 -42.14 -61.73
CA PHE A 6 6.88 -41.35 -60.97
C PHE A 6 7.56 -40.69 -59.78
N ALA A 7 7.52 -39.35 -59.76
CA ALA A 7 7.93 -38.56 -58.60
C ALA A 7 6.72 -38.32 -57.72
N LEU A 8 6.74 -38.80 -56.45
CA LEU A 8 5.75 -38.57 -55.43
C LEU A 8 6.10 -37.23 -54.71
N LEU A 9 5.26 -36.24 -54.90
CA LEU A 9 5.33 -34.99 -54.13
C LEU A 9 4.62 -35.19 -52.81
N LEU A 10 5.36 -35.25 -51.71
CA LEU A 10 4.83 -35.16 -50.35
C LEU A 10 4.57 -33.69 -50.00
N VAL A 11 3.31 -33.29 -49.94
CA VAL A 11 2.92 -31.97 -49.46
C VAL A 11 2.81 -32.08 -47.92
N GLY A 12 3.82 -31.60 -47.20
CA GLY A 12 3.77 -31.49 -45.74
C GLY A 12 2.90 -30.29 -45.33
N ALA A 13 1.74 -30.55 -44.80
CA ALA A 13 0.91 -29.54 -44.16
C ALA A 13 1.49 -29.22 -42.78
N LEU A 14 2.22 -28.09 -42.68
CA LEU A 14 2.54 -27.48 -41.38
C LEU A 14 1.25 -26.82 -40.82
N SER A 15 0.63 -27.52 -39.87
CA SER A 15 -0.42 -26.94 -39.04
C SER A 15 0.23 -25.96 -38.05
N TRP A 16 0.15 -24.69 -38.32
CA TRP A 16 0.39 -23.63 -37.34
C TRP A 16 -0.76 -23.65 -36.33
N ALA A 17 -0.53 -24.24 -35.16
CA ALA A 17 -1.36 -24.02 -34.00
C ALA A 17 -1.10 -22.59 -33.49
N ALA A 18 -1.82 -21.63 -34.01
CA ALA A 18 -1.90 -20.30 -33.42
C ALA A 18 -2.60 -20.46 -32.07
N SER A 19 -1.81 -20.43 -30.99
CA SER A 19 -2.35 -20.25 -29.64
C SER A 19 -3.02 -18.89 -29.60
N ALA A 20 -4.32 -18.88 -29.85
CA ALA A 20 -5.17 -17.70 -29.61
C ALA A 20 -5.14 -17.43 -28.09
N HIS A 21 -4.28 -16.54 -27.65
CA HIS A 21 -4.50 -15.85 -26.39
C HIS A 21 -5.80 -15.04 -26.60
N ALA A 22 -6.92 -15.63 -26.23
CA ALA A 22 -8.15 -14.90 -26.11
C ALA A 22 -7.89 -13.73 -25.13
N GLN A 23 -7.78 -12.53 -25.66
CA GLN A 23 -7.78 -11.32 -24.83
C GLN A 23 -9.08 -11.35 -24.04
N ARG A 24 -9.01 -11.74 -22.78
CA ARG A 24 -10.13 -11.59 -21.85
C ARG A 24 -10.51 -10.12 -21.89
N LEU A 25 -11.71 -9.81 -22.31
CA LEU A 25 -12.28 -8.48 -22.10
C LEU A 25 -12.16 -8.21 -20.60
N PRO A 26 -11.63 -7.07 -20.17
CA PRO A 26 -11.46 -6.78 -18.76
C PRO A 26 -12.82 -6.85 -18.09
N THR A 27 -13.03 -7.85 -17.24
CA THR A 27 -14.22 -7.93 -16.39
C THR A 27 -14.12 -6.74 -15.43
N PRO A 28 -15.18 -5.94 -15.25
CA PRO A 28 -15.14 -4.85 -14.29
C PRO A 28 -14.77 -5.39 -12.91
N ILE A 29 -13.80 -4.75 -12.27
CA ILE A 29 -13.38 -5.10 -10.92
C ILE A 29 -14.47 -4.66 -9.95
N THR A 30 -14.97 -5.59 -9.14
CA THR A 30 -15.91 -5.33 -8.05
C THR A 30 -15.18 -5.51 -6.74
N VAL A 31 -14.98 -4.44 -5.96
CA VAL A 31 -14.29 -4.51 -4.67
C VAL A 31 -15.15 -5.20 -3.61
N GLY A 32 -14.53 -5.72 -2.54
CA GLY A 32 -15.25 -6.44 -1.49
C GLY A 32 -16.42 -5.65 -0.89
N ALA A 33 -16.25 -4.34 -0.71
CA ALA A 33 -17.30 -3.46 -0.21
C ALA A 33 -18.53 -3.35 -1.14
N GLU A 34 -18.40 -3.69 -2.41
CA GLU A 34 -19.51 -3.71 -3.39
C GLU A 34 -20.23 -5.07 -3.45
N ARG A 35 -19.63 -6.11 -2.87
CA ARG A 35 -20.17 -7.46 -2.84
C ARG A 35 -21.27 -7.59 -1.77
N MET A 36 -22.37 -6.81 -1.92
CA MET A 36 -23.46 -6.74 -0.93
C MET A 36 -24.11 -8.09 -0.67
N GLU A 37 -24.14 -8.98 -1.68
CA GLU A 37 -24.64 -10.36 -1.55
C GLU A 37 -23.82 -11.21 -0.55
N LEU A 38 -22.57 -10.85 -0.29
CA LEU A 38 -21.68 -11.49 0.69
C LEU A 38 -21.60 -10.69 2.00
N LEU A 39 -21.59 -9.35 1.89
CA LEU A 39 -21.39 -8.47 3.02
C LEU A 39 -22.65 -8.38 3.90
N LEU A 40 -23.83 -8.11 3.35
CA LEU A 40 -25.07 -7.92 4.13
C LEU A 40 -25.42 -9.11 4.99
N PRO A 41 -25.39 -10.38 4.52
CA PRO A 41 -25.67 -11.54 5.38
C PRO A 41 -24.72 -11.68 6.55
N THR A 42 -23.50 -11.12 6.43
CA THR A 42 -22.49 -11.12 7.50
C THR A 42 -22.81 -10.10 8.59
N LEU A 43 -23.44 -8.97 8.21
CA LEU A 43 -23.68 -7.83 9.09
C LEU A 43 -25.08 -7.82 9.71
N GLN A 44 -26.06 -8.51 9.08
CA GLN A 44 -27.45 -8.46 9.48
C GLN A 44 -27.67 -8.93 10.91
N GLY A 45 -28.40 -8.15 11.71
CA GLY A 45 -28.66 -8.43 13.12
C GLY A 45 -27.46 -8.24 14.05
N LYS A 46 -26.35 -7.71 13.56
CA LYS A 46 -25.13 -7.44 14.35
C LYS A 46 -24.97 -5.96 14.66
N ARG A 47 -24.30 -5.68 15.79
CA ARG A 47 -23.81 -4.35 16.14
C ARG A 47 -22.43 -4.19 15.51
N VAL A 48 -22.32 -3.27 14.53
CA VAL A 48 -21.18 -3.16 13.63
C VAL A 48 -20.36 -1.92 13.95
N ALA A 49 -19.04 -2.06 14.06
CA ALA A 49 -18.11 -0.95 13.92
C ALA A 49 -17.43 -1.01 12.56
N LEU A 50 -17.08 0.15 12.00
CA LEU A 50 -16.40 0.25 10.71
C LEU A 50 -15.06 0.98 10.86
N MET A 51 -13.98 0.46 10.27
CA MET A 51 -12.76 1.19 10.01
C MET A 51 -12.80 1.67 8.57
N VAL A 52 -12.98 2.97 8.37
CA VAL A 52 -13.28 3.60 7.07
C VAL A 52 -12.61 4.96 6.91
N ASN A 53 -12.44 5.40 5.67
CA ASN A 53 -12.02 6.74 5.30
C ASN A 53 -12.61 7.15 3.94
N GLN A 54 -12.09 8.23 3.32
CA GLN A 54 -12.53 8.73 2.02
C GLN A 54 -12.46 7.70 0.87
N SER A 55 -11.67 6.63 1.02
CA SER A 55 -11.55 5.58 0.00
C SER A 55 -12.63 4.49 0.09
N SER A 56 -13.41 4.48 1.17
CA SER A 56 -14.47 3.49 1.43
C SER A 56 -15.72 3.77 0.60
N LEU A 57 -15.56 3.75 -0.73
CA LEU A 57 -16.61 4.04 -1.70
C LEU A 57 -17.16 2.76 -2.32
N VAL A 58 -18.45 2.80 -2.69
CA VAL A 58 -19.22 1.70 -3.25
C VAL A 58 -19.92 2.19 -4.52
N GLY A 59 -19.87 1.38 -5.57
CA GLY A 59 -20.54 1.61 -6.83
C GLY A 59 -19.97 2.76 -7.66
N SER A 60 -20.44 2.89 -8.90
CA SER A 60 -19.98 3.90 -9.85
C SER A 60 -20.31 5.34 -9.43
N THR A 61 -21.28 5.53 -8.54
CA THR A 61 -21.66 6.84 -7.98
C THR A 61 -20.75 7.31 -6.86
N GLY A 62 -19.85 6.43 -6.36
CA GLY A 62 -18.93 6.77 -5.27
C GLY A 62 -19.64 7.03 -3.93
N THR A 63 -20.73 6.32 -3.64
CA THR A 63 -21.42 6.42 -2.35
C THR A 63 -20.55 5.82 -1.26
N HIS A 64 -20.43 6.49 -0.12
CA HIS A 64 -19.61 6.00 0.99
C HIS A 64 -20.24 4.74 1.60
N LEU A 65 -19.43 3.74 1.96
CA LEU A 65 -19.89 2.46 2.54
C LEU A 65 -20.79 2.66 3.75
N VAL A 66 -20.48 3.63 4.62
CA VAL A 66 -21.33 3.96 5.79
C VAL A 66 -22.76 4.29 5.36
N ASP A 67 -22.90 5.18 4.37
CA ASP A 67 -24.21 5.60 3.88
C ASP A 67 -24.97 4.43 3.24
N THR A 68 -24.27 3.59 2.48
CA THR A 68 -24.83 2.38 1.84
C THR A 68 -25.33 1.41 2.91
N LEU A 69 -24.55 1.10 3.92
CA LEU A 69 -24.94 0.14 4.96
C LEU A 69 -26.08 0.67 5.84
N LEU A 70 -26.10 1.96 6.15
CA LEU A 70 -27.22 2.59 6.86
C LEU A 70 -28.52 2.50 6.08
N SER A 71 -28.48 2.74 4.76
CA SER A 71 -29.67 2.61 3.89
C SER A 71 -30.20 1.17 3.79
N GLN A 72 -29.34 0.18 4.08
CA GLN A 72 -29.71 -1.24 4.17
C GLN A 72 -30.14 -1.68 5.59
N GLY A 73 -30.29 -0.73 6.51
CA GLY A 73 -30.75 -1.01 7.89
C GLY A 73 -29.70 -1.71 8.78
N ILE A 74 -28.42 -1.65 8.41
CA ILE A 74 -27.34 -2.20 9.26
C ILE A 74 -27.15 -1.31 10.49
N ASN A 75 -27.08 -1.96 11.67
CA ASN A 75 -26.85 -1.28 12.95
C ASN A 75 -25.38 -0.92 13.10
N ILE A 76 -24.99 0.27 12.64
CA ILE A 76 -23.64 0.81 12.82
C ILE A 76 -23.56 1.55 14.15
N VAL A 77 -22.69 1.08 15.05
CA VAL A 77 -22.53 1.64 16.41
C VAL A 77 -21.51 2.78 16.42
N ARG A 78 -20.39 2.63 15.69
CA ARG A 78 -19.32 3.64 15.60
C ARG A 78 -18.45 3.49 14.38
N LEU A 79 -17.73 4.56 14.08
CA LEU A 79 -16.72 4.61 13.04
C LEU A 79 -15.34 4.76 13.67
N PHE A 80 -14.40 3.92 13.26
CA PHE A 80 -12.97 4.14 13.47
C PHE A 80 -12.37 4.75 12.23
N VAL A 81 -11.41 5.65 12.41
CA VAL A 81 -10.75 6.33 11.30
C VAL A 81 -9.23 6.31 11.47
N PRO A 82 -8.49 6.09 10.36
CA PRO A 82 -7.03 6.08 10.34
C PRO A 82 -6.44 7.48 10.23
N GLU A 83 -5.17 7.56 9.89
CA GLU A 83 -4.52 8.79 9.41
C GLU A 83 -5.36 9.46 8.33
N HIS A 84 -5.37 10.79 8.30
CA HIS A 84 -6.19 11.65 7.44
C HIS A 84 -7.69 11.71 7.78
N GLY A 85 -8.21 10.86 8.66
CA GLY A 85 -9.60 10.89 9.14
C GLY A 85 -10.64 10.43 8.12
N LEU A 86 -11.92 10.56 8.48
CA LEU A 86 -13.04 10.03 7.68
C LEU A 86 -13.13 10.63 6.26
N ARG A 87 -12.79 11.91 6.09
CA ARG A 87 -12.92 12.64 4.82
C ARG A 87 -11.57 12.90 4.13
N GLY A 88 -10.46 12.33 4.65
CA GLY A 88 -9.13 12.46 4.03
C GLY A 88 -8.58 13.89 3.96
N LYS A 89 -8.95 14.75 4.90
CA LYS A 89 -8.61 16.19 4.86
C LYS A 89 -7.56 16.60 5.91
N VAL A 90 -7.09 15.68 6.74
CA VAL A 90 -6.10 15.98 7.77
C VAL A 90 -4.70 15.77 7.20
N ASP A 91 -3.79 16.73 7.46
CA ASP A 91 -2.39 16.68 7.05
C ASP A 91 -1.71 15.37 7.53
N ALA A 92 -0.76 14.88 6.75
CA ALA A 92 0.04 13.72 7.13
C ALA A 92 0.77 13.95 8.46
N GLY A 93 0.75 12.95 9.34
CA GLY A 93 1.38 13.01 10.66
C GLY A 93 0.64 13.85 11.70
N LYS A 94 -0.49 14.48 11.37
CA LYS A 94 -1.27 15.26 12.33
C LYS A 94 -2.31 14.41 13.05
N ASN A 95 -2.60 14.78 14.31
CA ASN A 95 -3.62 14.11 15.10
C ASN A 95 -5.00 14.26 14.44
N VAL A 96 -5.69 13.14 14.27
CA VAL A 96 -7.09 13.11 13.84
C VAL A 96 -7.97 13.18 15.10
N ARG A 97 -8.92 14.10 15.13
CA ARG A 97 -9.82 14.25 16.29
C ARG A 97 -10.95 13.25 16.23
N SER A 98 -11.29 12.69 17.40
CA SER A 98 -12.56 11.96 17.61
C SER A 98 -13.71 12.93 17.74
N GLY A 99 -14.93 12.50 17.40
CA GLY A 99 -16.11 13.35 17.42
C GLY A 99 -17.36 12.60 16.96
N VAL A 100 -18.23 13.29 16.25
CA VAL A 100 -19.43 12.75 15.61
C VAL A 100 -19.42 13.12 14.15
N ASP A 101 -19.76 12.18 13.26
CA ASP A 101 -19.94 12.48 11.84
C ASP A 101 -21.25 13.29 11.66
N GLU A 102 -21.14 14.52 11.19
CA GLU A 102 -22.27 15.44 11.07
C GLU A 102 -23.37 14.90 10.14
N LYS A 103 -23.02 14.08 9.16
CA LYS A 103 -23.98 13.53 8.19
C LYS A 103 -24.82 12.41 8.78
N THR A 104 -24.21 11.55 9.58
CA THR A 104 -24.85 10.29 10.04
C THR A 104 -25.19 10.31 11.52
N GLY A 105 -24.64 11.24 12.30
CA GLY A 105 -24.74 11.27 13.76
C GLY A 105 -23.93 10.19 14.47
N LEU A 106 -23.14 9.39 13.75
CA LEU A 106 -22.38 8.30 14.33
C LEU A 106 -21.13 8.78 15.06
N PRO A 107 -20.79 8.16 16.22
CA PRO A 107 -19.52 8.42 16.88
C PRO A 107 -18.33 8.06 16.00
N VAL A 108 -17.36 8.97 15.89
CA VAL A 108 -16.10 8.80 15.15
C VAL A 108 -14.95 8.74 16.15
N VAL A 109 -14.18 7.66 16.13
CA VAL A 109 -13.03 7.45 17.00
C VAL A 109 -11.76 7.40 16.15
N SER A 110 -10.83 8.31 16.40
CA SER A 110 -9.53 8.31 15.74
C SER A 110 -8.62 7.22 16.35
N LEU A 111 -8.01 6.42 15.45
CA LEU A 111 -6.97 5.46 15.78
C LEU A 111 -5.61 5.89 15.21
N TYR A 112 -5.35 7.19 15.18
CA TYR A 112 -4.09 7.76 14.74
C TYR A 112 -3.54 8.80 15.72
N GLY A 113 -2.23 8.89 15.84
CA GLY A 113 -1.55 9.77 16.78
C GLY A 113 -1.33 9.10 18.13
N GLN A 114 -1.95 9.60 19.17
CA GLN A 114 -1.76 9.07 20.55
C GLN A 114 -2.33 7.66 20.74
N ARG A 115 -3.42 7.35 20.06
CA ARG A 115 -4.08 6.05 20.10
C ARG A 115 -4.01 5.39 18.73
N LYS A 116 -3.45 4.18 18.69
CA LYS A 116 -3.34 3.38 17.45
C LYS A 116 -4.18 2.11 17.49
N ARG A 117 -4.82 1.83 18.64
CA ARG A 117 -5.58 0.63 18.91
C ARG A 117 -6.84 1.00 19.69
N PRO A 118 -8.02 0.38 19.43
CA PRO A 118 -9.20 0.58 20.27
C PRO A 118 -8.96 0.01 21.66
N THR A 119 -9.66 0.59 22.66
CA THR A 119 -9.70 0.02 24.01
C THR A 119 -10.80 -1.05 24.11
N PRO A 120 -10.78 -1.95 25.12
CA PRO A 120 -11.84 -2.93 25.33
C PRO A 120 -13.25 -2.31 25.39
N GLU A 121 -13.39 -1.16 26.05
CA GLU A 121 -14.66 -0.43 26.17
C GLU A 121 -15.20 0.03 24.81
N MET A 122 -14.32 0.31 23.85
CA MET A 122 -14.70 0.68 22.48
C MET A 122 -15.19 -0.51 21.65
N LEU A 123 -14.94 -1.72 22.10
CA LEU A 123 -15.36 -2.96 21.45
C LEU A 123 -16.47 -3.70 22.21
N ALA A 124 -16.79 -3.28 23.45
CA ALA A 124 -17.74 -3.99 24.31
C ALA A 124 -19.16 -4.04 23.72
N ASP A 125 -19.59 -3.00 23.04
CA ASP A 125 -20.92 -2.84 22.47
C ASP A 125 -21.05 -3.26 21.01
N ILE A 126 -20.01 -3.86 20.40
CA ILE A 126 -20.02 -4.37 19.03
C ILE A 126 -19.92 -5.89 18.99
N ASP A 127 -20.40 -6.49 17.92
CA ASP A 127 -20.30 -7.93 17.64
C ASP A 127 -19.18 -8.22 16.63
N LEU A 128 -18.96 -7.29 15.68
CA LEU A 128 -17.91 -7.38 14.67
C LEU A 128 -17.41 -6.00 14.25
N LEU A 129 -16.22 -6.00 13.65
CA LEU A 129 -15.57 -4.82 13.07
C LEU A 129 -15.29 -5.06 11.59
N VAL A 130 -15.75 -4.14 10.73
CA VAL A 130 -15.46 -4.16 9.28
C VAL A 130 -14.29 -3.24 8.99
N PHE A 131 -13.31 -3.71 8.24
CA PHE A 131 -12.20 -2.94 7.71
C PHE A 131 -12.40 -2.71 6.21
N ASP A 132 -12.48 -1.46 5.79
CA ASP A 132 -12.61 -1.07 4.39
C ASP A 132 -11.74 0.16 4.10
N LEU A 133 -10.46 -0.06 3.88
CA LEU A 133 -9.48 0.96 3.50
C LEU A 133 -8.71 0.55 2.26
N GLN A 134 -8.41 1.52 1.38
CA GLN A 134 -7.55 1.31 0.23
C GLN A 134 -6.07 1.42 0.61
N ASP A 135 -5.36 0.31 0.61
CA ASP A 135 -3.91 0.26 0.76
C ASP A 135 -3.18 0.54 -0.56
N VAL A 136 -1.86 0.78 -0.49
CA VAL A 136 -1.02 1.05 -1.66
C VAL A 136 0.11 0.02 -1.86
N GLY A 137 0.08 -1.09 -1.13
CA GLY A 137 1.00 -2.23 -1.31
C GLY A 137 2.40 -2.04 -0.75
N THR A 138 2.60 -1.07 0.15
CA THR A 138 3.91 -0.82 0.77
C THR A 138 3.84 -0.90 2.29
N ARG A 139 4.81 -1.58 2.91
CA ARG A 139 4.85 -1.83 4.35
C ARG A 139 4.73 -0.56 5.19
N PHE A 140 5.33 0.53 4.77
CA PHE A 140 5.34 1.79 5.51
C PHE A 140 4.09 2.66 5.30
N TYR A 141 3.15 2.23 4.46
CA TYR A 141 1.83 2.84 4.37
C TYR A 141 0.94 2.30 5.50
N THR A 142 0.55 3.16 6.44
CA THR A 142 0.17 2.76 7.80
C THR A 142 -1.21 2.10 7.95
N TYR A 143 -1.98 1.96 6.87
CA TYR A 143 -3.32 1.32 6.97
C TYR A 143 -3.24 -0.15 7.32
N ILE A 144 -2.23 -0.87 6.84
CA ILE A 144 -2.00 -2.26 7.23
C ILE A 144 -1.57 -2.39 8.70
N SER A 145 -0.85 -1.40 9.23
CA SER A 145 -0.51 -1.34 10.66
C SER A 145 -1.76 -1.09 11.51
N SER A 146 -2.66 -0.21 11.06
CA SER A 146 -3.96 0.01 11.70
C SER A 146 -4.80 -1.27 11.68
N MET A 147 -4.77 -2.02 10.55
CA MET A 147 -5.43 -3.33 10.44
C MET A 147 -4.90 -4.32 11.48
N HIS A 148 -3.58 -4.45 11.59
CA HIS A 148 -2.95 -5.34 12.58
C HIS A 148 -3.42 -5.04 14.00
N TYR A 149 -3.38 -3.78 14.44
CA TYR A 149 -3.80 -3.41 15.78
C TYR A 149 -5.31 -3.55 16.03
N LEU A 150 -6.14 -3.42 15.00
CA LEU A 150 -7.57 -3.74 15.09
C LEU A 150 -7.80 -5.25 15.23
N MET A 151 -7.07 -6.06 14.47
CA MET A 151 -7.12 -7.52 14.58
C MET A 151 -6.67 -7.98 15.96
N GLU A 152 -5.59 -7.41 16.54
CA GLU A 152 -5.18 -7.69 17.93
C GLU A 152 -6.30 -7.40 18.92
N ALA A 153 -6.92 -6.23 18.81
CA ALA A 153 -7.99 -5.84 19.71
C ALA A 153 -9.22 -6.75 19.56
N CYS A 154 -9.58 -7.10 18.31
CA CYS A 154 -10.68 -8.04 18.04
C CYS A 154 -10.39 -9.44 18.59
N ALA A 155 -9.15 -9.93 18.45
CA ALA A 155 -8.73 -11.22 18.97
C ALA A 155 -8.84 -11.28 20.51
N GLU A 156 -8.39 -10.24 21.20
CA GLU A 156 -8.43 -10.16 22.67
C GLU A 156 -9.88 -10.07 23.21
N GLU A 157 -10.77 -9.40 22.48
CA GLU A 157 -12.18 -9.21 22.86
C GLU A 157 -13.14 -10.22 22.22
N GLY A 158 -12.62 -11.24 21.52
CA GLY A 158 -13.42 -12.28 20.86
C GLY A 158 -14.38 -11.75 19.78
N LYS A 159 -14.01 -10.65 19.10
CA LYS A 159 -14.82 -10.04 18.04
C LYS A 159 -14.42 -10.56 16.65
N THR A 160 -15.43 -10.71 15.77
CA THR A 160 -15.16 -11.03 14.37
C THR A 160 -14.57 -9.81 13.64
N PHE A 161 -13.51 -10.03 12.85
CA PHE A 161 -12.88 -9.02 12.01
C PHE A 161 -13.22 -9.30 10.53
N VAL A 162 -13.94 -8.39 9.89
CA VAL A 162 -14.38 -8.52 8.48
C VAL A 162 -13.57 -7.58 7.63
N VAL A 163 -12.94 -8.08 6.56
CA VAL A 163 -12.18 -7.27 5.61
C VAL A 163 -12.92 -7.19 4.29
N CYS A 164 -13.31 -5.99 3.86
CA CYS A 164 -13.74 -5.74 2.50
C CYS A 164 -12.49 -5.56 1.63
N ASP A 165 -12.16 -6.57 0.82
CA ASP A 165 -10.90 -6.58 0.11
C ASP A 165 -10.88 -5.61 -1.08
N ARG A 166 -9.69 -5.06 -1.38
CA ARG A 166 -9.44 -4.07 -2.43
C ARG A 166 -8.16 -4.38 -3.19
N PRO A 167 -8.06 -4.04 -4.50
CA PRO A 167 -6.85 -4.29 -5.28
C PRO A 167 -5.64 -3.57 -4.71
N ASN A 168 -4.48 -4.22 -4.84
CA ASN A 168 -3.20 -3.61 -4.51
C ASN A 168 -2.60 -2.93 -5.77
N PRO A 169 -2.45 -1.59 -5.83
CA PRO A 169 -1.91 -0.92 -7.00
C PRO A 169 -0.41 -1.13 -7.19
N ASN A 170 0.35 -1.45 -6.13
CA ASN A 170 1.75 -1.85 -6.17
C ASN A 170 1.88 -3.35 -5.94
N ASP A 171 1.20 -4.13 -6.77
CA ASP A 171 1.11 -5.57 -6.66
C ASP A 171 2.39 -6.27 -7.16
N PHE A 172 3.48 -6.10 -6.40
CA PHE A 172 4.76 -6.77 -6.60
C PHE A 172 5.47 -7.02 -5.26
N ILE A 173 6.47 -7.89 -5.27
CA ILE A 173 7.23 -8.26 -4.07
C ILE A 173 8.67 -7.79 -4.26
N ASP A 174 9.14 -6.87 -3.39
CA ASP A 174 10.54 -6.41 -3.42
C ASP A 174 10.94 -5.69 -2.13
N GLY A 175 12.27 -5.59 -1.94
CA GLY A 175 12.90 -4.91 -0.82
C GLY A 175 13.15 -5.80 0.39
N PRO A 176 13.89 -5.29 1.37
CA PRO A 176 14.25 -6.06 2.55
C PRO A 176 13.03 -6.37 3.43
N ILE A 177 13.03 -7.57 4.00
CA ILE A 177 12.06 -7.99 5.03
C ILE A 177 12.29 -7.17 6.30
N LEU A 178 11.20 -6.79 6.98
CA LEU A 178 11.29 -6.09 8.27
C LEU A 178 12.01 -6.93 9.32
N GLU A 179 13.10 -6.40 9.84
CA GLU A 179 13.82 -6.98 10.98
C GLU A 179 13.19 -6.55 12.32
N PRO A 180 13.22 -7.39 13.36
CA PRO A 180 12.58 -7.10 14.65
C PRO A 180 12.98 -5.75 15.27
N ASP A 181 14.25 -5.36 15.16
CA ASP A 181 14.78 -4.08 15.67
C ASP A 181 14.22 -2.84 14.98
N CYS A 182 13.61 -3.01 13.81
CA CYS A 182 13.01 -1.94 13.02
C CYS A 182 11.48 -1.93 13.09
N ARG A 183 10.86 -2.73 13.97
CA ARG A 183 9.40 -2.72 14.17
C ARG A 183 8.93 -1.38 14.71
N SER A 184 7.89 -0.85 14.09
CA SER A 184 7.26 0.43 14.45
C SER A 184 5.89 0.52 13.81
N PHE A 185 5.19 1.67 13.98
CA PHE A 185 3.91 1.88 13.30
C PHE A 185 4.02 1.95 11.77
N ILE A 186 5.21 2.25 11.22
CA ILE A 186 5.47 2.18 9.76
C ILE A 186 6.02 0.82 9.31
N GLY A 187 5.85 -0.22 10.13
CA GLY A 187 6.25 -1.59 9.84
C GLY A 187 6.04 -2.45 11.08
N VAL A 188 4.88 -3.14 11.16
CA VAL A 188 4.52 -4.02 12.29
C VAL A 188 4.88 -5.46 11.97
N ASP A 189 4.51 -5.94 10.79
CA ASP A 189 4.63 -7.33 10.39
C ASP A 189 5.91 -7.58 9.58
N PRO A 190 6.47 -8.81 9.60
CA PRO A 190 7.71 -9.17 8.91
C PRO A 190 7.51 -9.27 7.39
N LEU A 191 7.14 -8.15 6.77
CA LEU A 191 6.88 -7.99 5.35
C LEU A 191 8.09 -7.37 4.61
N PRO A 192 8.25 -7.63 3.31
CA PRO A 192 9.11 -6.82 2.44
C PRO A 192 8.55 -5.40 2.31
N VAL A 193 9.32 -4.48 1.76
CA VAL A 193 8.87 -3.10 1.52
C VAL A 193 7.64 -3.08 0.62
N ALA A 194 7.69 -3.76 -0.52
CA ALA A 194 6.52 -4.04 -1.36
C ALA A 194 6.11 -5.49 -1.14
N HIS A 195 4.88 -5.75 -0.67
CA HIS A 195 4.48 -7.07 -0.18
C HIS A 195 3.65 -7.89 -1.19
N GLY A 196 3.12 -7.26 -2.24
CA GLY A 196 2.39 -7.96 -3.30
C GLY A 196 1.17 -8.75 -2.83
N MET A 197 0.46 -8.27 -1.82
CA MET A 197 -0.75 -8.89 -1.28
C MET A 197 -1.87 -7.86 -1.21
N THR A 198 -3.12 -8.30 -1.28
CA THR A 198 -4.27 -7.47 -0.91
C THR A 198 -4.39 -7.37 0.61
N VAL A 199 -5.22 -6.44 1.09
CA VAL A 199 -5.46 -6.32 2.55
C VAL A 199 -6.17 -7.53 3.12
N GLY A 200 -7.05 -8.19 2.34
CA GLY A 200 -7.72 -9.42 2.73
C GLY A 200 -6.75 -10.58 2.89
N GLU A 201 -5.89 -10.80 1.91
CA GLU A 201 -4.83 -11.81 1.94
C GLU A 201 -3.85 -11.56 3.09
N LEU A 202 -3.47 -10.29 3.32
CA LEU A 202 -2.59 -9.93 4.40
C LEU A 202 -3.23 -10.18 5.77
N ALA A 203 -4.52 -9.90 5.95
CA ALA A 203 -5.23 -10.21 7.18
C ALA A 203 -5.23 -11.72 7.47
N LEU A 204 -5.47 -12.55 6.45
CA LEU A 204 -5.38 -14.02 6.59
C LEU A 204 -3.96 -14.47 6.93
N MET A 205 -2.93 -13.84 6.36
CA MET A 205 -1.53 -14.15 6.66
C MET A 205 -1.15 -13.75 8.09
N ILE A 206 -1.55 -12.57 8.56
CA ILE A 206 -1.30 -12.10 9.92
C ILE A 206 -1.87 -13.10 10.94
N ASP A 207 -3.10 -13.55 10.72
CA ASP A 207 -3.76 -14.53 11.59
C ASP A 207 -3.11 -15.91 11.47
N GLY A 208 -2.92 -16.43 10.26
CA GLY A 208 -2.40 -17.77 10.01
C GLY A 208 -0.94 -17.97 10.42
N GLU A 209 -0.11 -16.93 10.33
CA GLU A 209 1.28 -16.92 10.82
C GLU A 209 1.38 -16.56 12.31
N ARG A 210 0.25 -16.29 12.98
CA ARG A 210 0.17 -15.92 14.40
C ARG A 210 1.03 -14.70 14.75
N TRP A 211 0.99 -13.65 13.90
CA TRP A 211 1.77 -12.44 14.13
C TRP A 211 1.15 -11.48 15.16
N LEU A 212 -0.10 -11.71 15.54
CA LEU A 212 -0.75 -10.94 16.59
C LEU A 212 -0.07 -11.17 17.95
N ARG A 213 -0.22 -10.22 18.84
CA ARG A 213 0.40 -10.23 20.16
C ARG A 213 0.12 -11.54 20.91
N GLY A 214 1.17 -12.15 21.45
CA GLY A 214 1.08 -13.43 22.16
C GLY A 214 0.77 -14.64 21.26
N GLY A 215 0.80 -14.49 19.93
CA GLY A 215 0.42 -15.56 19.00
C GLY A 215 -1.08 -15.83 18.98
N ASN A 216 -1.90 -14.85 19.45
CA ASN A 216 -3.36 -14.94 19.39
C ASN A 216 -3.86 -15.09 17.97
N THR A 217 -5.06 -15.62 17.81
CA THR A 217 -5.77 -15.72 16.54
C THR A 217 -7.00 -14.82 16.55
N CYS A 218 -7.30 -14.22 15.40
CA CYS A 218 -8.49 -13.39 15.19
C CYS A 218 -9.46 -14.13 14.28
N HIS A 219 -10.75 -14.08 14.58
CA HIS A 219 -11.75 -14.63 13.66
C HIS A 219 -11.89 -13.71 12.44
N VAL A 220 -11.05 -13.93 11.40
CA VAL A 220 -11.02 -13.14 10.18
C VAL A 220 -12.01 -13.68 9.15
N LYS A 221 -12.83 -12.79 8.58
CA LYS A 221 -13.66 -13.06 7.41
C LYS A 221 -13.34 -12.06 6.30
N VAL A 222 -12.91 -12.54 5.14
CA VAL A 222 -12.68 -11.69 3.96
C VAL A 222 -13.90 -11.70 3.07
N ILE A 223 -14.35 -10.53 2.64
CA ILE A 223 -15.28 -10.35 1.53
C ILE A 223 -14.42 -10.11 0.28
N PRO A 224 -14.24 -11.13 -0.55
CA PRO A 224 -13.29 -11.05 -1.66
C PRO A 224 -13.81 -10.19 -2.80
N MET A 225 -12.88 -9.66 -3.60
CA MET A 225 -13.19 -9.00 -4.86
C MET A 225 -13.68 -9.99 -5.92
N ALA A 226 -14.27 -9.45 -6.98
CA ALA A 226 -14.51 -10.18 -8.22
C ALA A 226 -13.86 -9.46 -9.41
N GLY A 227 -13.44 -10.22 -10.42
CA GLY A 227 -12.89 -9.68 -11.67
C GLY A 227 -11.45 -9.18 -11.60
N TRP A 228 -10.74 -9.41 -10.49
CA TRP A 228 -9.34 -9.03 -10.33
C TRP A 228 -8.44 -10.25 -10.09
N SER A 229 -7.21 -10.16 -10.59
CA SER A 229 -6.14 -11.13 -10.37
C SER A 229 -4.83 -10.39 -10.10
N HIS A 230 -3.87 -11.05 -9.44
CA HIS A 230 -2.54 -10.48 -9.25
C HIS A 230 -1.91 -10.11 -10.58
N GLY A 231 -1.35 -8.91 -10.67
CA GLY A 231 -0.78 -8.37 -11.91
C GLY A 231 -1.73 -7.52 -12.74
N ASP A 232 -3.04 -7.58 -12.49
CA ASP A 232 -3.99 -6.70 -13.18
C ASP A 232 -3.76 -5.24 -12.79
N PRO A 233 -3.76 -4.31 -13.75
CA PRO A 233 -3.64 -2.90 -13.45
C PRO A 233 -4.89 -2.41 -12.70
N TYR A 234 -4.67 -1.53 -11.73
CA TYR A 234 -5.76 -0.90 -11.01
C TYR A 234 -5.48 0.58 -10.75
N GLU A 235 -6.34 1.42 -11.28
CA GLU A 235 -6.32 2.84 -10.98
C GLU A 235 -7.30 3.15 -9.84
N LEU A 236 -6.81 3.80 -8.79
CA LEU A 236 -7.63 4.10 -7.63
C LEU A 236 -8.65 5.18 -7.97
N PRO A 237 -9.95 4.96 -7.69
CA PRO A 237 -10.99 5.95 -7.97
C PRO A 237 -10.86 7.22 -7.11
N VAL A 238 -10.18 7.11 -5.97
CA VAL A 238 -9.93 8.21 -5.04
C VAL A 238 -8.50 8.13 -4.54
N ARG A 239 -7.84 9.29 -4.42
CA ARG A 239 -6.50 9.36 -3.82
C ARG A 239 -6.49 8.74 -2.42
N PRO A 240 -5.56 7.81 -2.12
CA PRO A 240 -5.52 7.12 -0.84
C PRO A 240 -5.01 8.03 0.28
N SER A 241 -4.24 9.06 -0.07
CA SER A 241 -3.64 10.04 0.83
C SER A 241 -3.56 11.40 0.14
N PRO A 242 -3.60 12.51 0.90
CA PRO A 242 -3.37 13.85 0.33
C PRO A 242 -2.06 13.99 -0.43
N ASN A 243 -1.02 13.24 -0.04
CA ASN A 243 0.30 13.26 -0.68
C ASN A 243 0.52 12.16 -1.73
N LEU A 244 -0.49 11.36 -2.06
CA LEU A 244 -0.49 10.43 -3.19
C LEU A 244 -1.63 10.78 -4.15
N PRO A 245 -1.53 11.89 -4.89
CA PRO A 245 -2.64 12.48 -5.62
C PRO A 245 -3.06 11.72 -6.89
N ASN A 246 -2.21 10.85 -7.42
CA ASN A 246 -2.44 10.15 -8.69
C ASN A 246 -1.68 8.81 -8.75
N SER A 247 -1.99 7.99 -9.77
CA SER A 247 -1.39 6.68 -9.98
C SER A 247 0.13 6.72 -10.08
N ARG A 248 0.69 7.80 -10.66
CA ARG A 248 2.15 7.94 -10.77
C ARG A 248 2.83 8.14 -9.43
N SER A 249 2.25 8.94 -8.52
CA SER A 249 2.79 9.09 -7.17
C SER A 249 2.71 7.79 -6.38
N ILE A 250 1.65 7.00 -6.57
CA ILE A 250 1.48 5.69 -5.94
C ILE A 250 2.52 4.69 -6.45
N GLU A 251 2.75 4.64 -7.78
CA GLU A 251 3.76 3.79 -8.42
C GLU A 251 5.19 4.11 -7.92
N LEU A 252 5.51 5.40 -7.76
CA LEU A 252 6.83 5.86 -7.32
C LEU A 252 7.04 5.73 -5.81
N TYR A 253 5.98 5.66 -5.02
CA TYR A 253 6.03 5.71 -3.57
C TYR A 253 6.93 4.65 -2.93
N PRO A 254 6.92 3.35 -3.34
CA PRO A 254 7.81 2.33 -2.79
C PRO A 254 9.30 2.68 -2.92
N SER A 255 9.67 3.42 -3.97
CA SER A 255 11.05 3.81 -4.26
C SER A 255 11.45 5.15 -3.65
N LEU A 256 10.56 6.14 -3.69
CA LEU A 256 10.89 7.51 -3.31
C LEU A 256 10.60 7.83 -1.83
N CYS A 257 9.86 7.00 -1.12
CA CYS A 257 9.55 7.23 0.30
C CYS A 257 10.80 7.23 1.19
N PHE A 258 11.87 6.52 0.84
CA PHE A 258 13.15 6.56 1.58
C PHE A 258 13.73 7.97 1.71
N PHE A 259 13.45 8.85 0.76
CA PHE A 259 13.90 10.24 0.79
C PHE A 259 13.25 11.07 1.91
N GLU A 260 12.17 10.63 2.53
CA GLU A 260 11.60 11.31 3.70
C GLU A 260 12.57 11.34 4.90
N ALA A 261 13.48 10.38 4.97
CA ALA A 261 14.51 10.31 6.00
C ALA A 261 15.83 11.02 5.61
N THR A 262 15.80 11.81 4.53
CA THR A 262 17.00 12.47 3.97
C THR A 262 16.90 14.00 4.05
N ILE A 263 17.96 14.68 3.62
CA ILE A 263 17.94 16.14 3.44
C ILE A 263 17.07 16.61 2.28
N MET A 264 16.63 15.70 1.40
CA MET A 264 15.90 16.03 0.18
C MET A 264 14.43 16.35 0.45
N SER A 265 13.84 17.22 -0.34
CA SER A 265 12.39 17.34 -0.49
C SER A 265 11.87 16.22 -1.40
N VAL A 266 10.76 15.61 -1.03
CA VAL A 266 10.04 14.60 -1.84
C VAL A 266 8.87 15.22 -2.62
N GLY A 267 8.92 16.53 -2.89
CA GLY A 267 7.88 17.24 -3.62
C GLY A 267 6.63 17.57 -2.80
N ARG A 268 6.57 17.23 -1.50
CA ARG A 268 5.46 17.68 -0.63
C ARG A 268 5.37 19.21 -0.62
N GLY A 269 4.17 19.74 -0.53
CA GLY A 269 3.92 21.19 -0.65
C GLY A 269 4.00 21.71 -2.09
N THR A 270 4.01 20.82 -3.09
CA THR A 270 3.93 21.13 -4.53
C THR A 270 2.76 20.40 -5.19
N SER A 271 2.63 20.48 -6.51
CA SER A 271 1.70 19.64 -7.28
C SER A 271 2.24 18.21 -7.53
N LYS A 272 3.49 17.90 -7.10
CA LYS A 272 4.20 16.65 -7.43
C LYS A 272 4.75 15.92 -6.19
N PRO A 273 3.96 15.69 -5.11
CA PRO A 273 4.45 14.93 -3.97
C PRO A 273 4.77 13.50 -4.40
N PHE A 274 5.90 12.97 -3.93
CA PHE A 274 6.49 11.67 -4.32
C PHE A 274 6.71 11.49 -5.83
N GLN A 275 6.76 12.60 -6.58
CA GLN A 275 7.07 12.61 -8.02
C GLN A 275 8.26 13.50 -8.35
N ALA A 276 8.75 14.28 -7.39
CA ALA A 276 9.93 15.11 -7.54
C ALA A 276 10.83 15.01 -6.30
N ILE A 277 12.13 14.91 -6.51
CA ILE A 277 13.16 14.93 -5.47
C ILE A 277 14.06 16.14 -5.70
N GLY A 278 14.31 16.94 -4.66
CA GLY A 278 15.15 18.11 -4.81
C GLY A 278 15.71 18.66 -3.51
N TYR A 279 16.74 19.53 -3.64
CA TYR A 279 17.45 20.17 -2.55
C TYR A 279 17.76 21.63 -2.91
N PRO A 280 17.88 22.57 -1.96
CA PRO A 280 18.19 23.97 -2.25
C PRO A 280 19.66 24.21 -2.67
N ASP A 281 20.12 23.48 -3.67
CA ASP A 281 21.43 23.62 -4.30
C ASP A 281 21.31 23.19 -5.79
N LYS A 282 21.67 24.10 -6.71
CA LYS A 282 21.59 23.90 -8.17
C LYS A 282 22.36 22.66 -8.68
N ARG A 283 23.34 22.19 -7.89
CA ARG A 283 24.14 21.02 -8.26
C ARG A 283 23.32 19.71 -8.19
N PHE A 284 22.15 19.68 -7.54
CA PHE A 284 21.34 18.47 -7.41
C PHE A 284 20.47 18.14 -8.64
N GLY A 285 20.23 19.07 -9.54
CA GLY A 285 19.49 18.79 -10.77
C GLY A 285 19.06 20.04 -11.52
N SER A 286 18.31 19.82 -12.61
CA SER A 286 17.90 20.87 -13.53
C SER A 286 16.45 21.35 -13.35
N ILE A 287 15.57 20.51 -12.79
CA ILE A 287 14.20 20.95 -12.50
C ILE A 287 14.18 21.80 -11.23
N VAL A 288 13.27 22.76 -11.19
CA VAL A 288 13.13 23.69 -10.05
C VAL A 288 11.72 23.68 -9.53
N TYR A 289 11.59 23.75 -8.20
CA TYR A 289 10.32 23.94 -7.52
C TYR A 289 10.53 24.52 -6.12
N THR A 290 9.49 25.14 -5.57
CA THR A 290 9.51 25.69 -4.21
C THR A 290 8.39 25.09 -3.38
N PRO A 291 8.68 24.24 -2.39
CA PRO A 291 7.66 23.71 -1.48
C PRO A 291 6.94 24.85 -0.74
N GLN A 292 5.61 24.80 -0.69
CA GLN A 292 4.76 25.76 -0.01
C GLN A 292 3.84 25.03 0.99
N ILE A 293 3.29 25.79 1.93
CA ILE A 293 2.26 25.26 2.83
C ILE A 293 1.05 24.87 1.99
N LYS A 294 0.57 23.65 2.16
CA LYS A 294 -0.71 23.17 1.63
C LYS A 294 -1.53 22.57 2.76
N ILE A 295 -2.49 23.34 3.24
CA ILE A 295 -3.39 22.90 4.31
C ILE A 295 -4.21 21.68 3.83
N GLY A 296 -4.28 20.63 4.64
CA GLY A 296 -4.91 19.36 4.28
C GLY A 296 -4.00 18.41 3.50
N GLU A 297 -2.74 18.80 3.21
CA GLU A 297 -1.72 17.94 2.58
C GLU A 297 -0.43 17.92 3.42
N ASP A 298 0.27 19.07 3.50
CA ASP A 298 1.45 19.27 4.33
C ASP A 298 1.56 20.73 4.77
N SER A 299 1.43 20.98 6.06
CA SER A 299 1.53 22.32 6.64
C SER A 299 2.98 22.76 6.93
N ASN A 300 3.95 21.86 6.82
CA ASN A 300 5.36 22.15 7.04
C ASN A 300 6.30 21.34 6.15
N PRO A 301 6.17 21.45 4.82
CA PRO A 301 6.98 20.67 3.91
C PRO A 301 8.47 21.03 4.05
N ARG A 302 9.32 20.03 3.87
CA ARG A 302 10.78 20.23 3.90
C ARG A 302 11.19 21.27 2.86
N HIS A 303 12.08 22.18 3.25
CA HIS A 303 12.55 23.33 2.44
C HIS A 303 11.45 24.32 2.04
N LYS A 304 10.41 24.45 2.86
CA LYS A 304 9.34 25.42 2.65
C LYS A 304 9.91 26.82 2.29
N GLY A 305 9.39 27.42 1.22
CA GLY A 305 9.78 28.73 0.73
C GLY A 305 11.17 28.82 0.09
N ARG A 306 11.91 27.70 -0.02
CA ARG A 306 13.24 27.68 -0.62
C ARG A 306 13.19 27.04 -2.02
N LEU A 307 13.86 27.65 -2.98
CA LEU A 307 14.00 27.09 -4.33
C LEU A 307 14.85 25.81 -4.27
N CYS A 308 14.25 24.67 -4.65
CA CYS A 308 14.89 23.38 -4.74
C CYS A 308 15.20 23.04 -6.18
N TYR A 309 16.32 22.34 -6.38
CA TYR A 309 16.79 21.81 -7.66
C TYR A 309 16.85 20.29 -7.57
N GLY A 310 16.47 19.59 -8.65
CA GLY A 310 16.46 18.14 -8.57
C GLY A 310 15.96 17.44 -9.82
N THR A 311 15.24 16.33 -9.64
CA THR A 311 14.72 15.47 -10.70
C THR A 311 13.20 15.34 -10.59
N ASP A 312 12.53 15.46 -11.73
CA ASP A 312 11.11 15.17 -11.89
C ASP A 312 10.95 13.73 -12.41
N TYR A 313 10.32 12.89 -11.63
CA TYR A 313 10.08 11.48 -11.94
C TYR A 313 8.72 11.23 -12.61
N THR A 314 7.94 12.26 -12.94
CA THR A 314 6.62 12.07 -13.59
C THR A 314 6.75 11.38 -14.95
N SER A 315 7.81 11.67 -15.69
CA SER A 315 8.08 11.10 -17.03
C SER A 315 9.33 10.22 -17.11
N VAL A 316 10.08 10.09 -16.01
CA VAL A 316 11.25 9.20 -15.96
C VAL A 316 10.81 7.76 -15.90
N SER A 317 11.23 6.93 -16.83
CA SER A 317 11.00 5.49 -16.76
C SER A 317 11.86 4.88 -15.67
N LEU A 318 11.22 4.33 -14.66
CA LEU A 318 11.87 3.51 -13.61
C LEU A 318 11.55 2.04 -13.85
N PRO A 319 12.37 1.11 -13.32
CA PRO A 319 12.05 -0.31 -13.39
C PRO A 319 10.66 -0.58 -12.81
N LYS A 320 9.85 -1.37 -13.55
CA LYS A 320 8.50 -1.74 -13.12
C LYS A 320 8.53 -2.97 -12.21
N ARG A 321 7.58 -3.04 -11.29
CA ARG A 321 7.39 -4.17 -10.37
C ARG A 321 8.64 -4.49 -9.53
N GLN A 322 9.39 -3.44 -9.21
CA GLN A 322 10.51 -3.50 -8.26
C GLN A 322 10.78 -2.10 -7.68
N ILE A 323 11.45 -2.06 -6.55
CA ILE A 323 11.91 -0.82 -5.94
C ILE A 323 13.09 -0.29 -6.77
N ALA A 324 12.96 0.90 -7.32
CA ALA A 324 14.05 1.55 -8.05
C ALA A 324 15.06 2.14 -7.04
N LEU A 325 16.19 1.48 -6.85
CA LEU A 325 17.27 1.97 -5.98
C LEU A 325 18.16 3.03 -6.68
N GLY A 326 18.15 3.07 -8.01
CA GLY A 326 18.96 4.02 -8.78
C GLY A 326 18.85 5.45 -8.27
N PRO A 327 17.65 6.03 -8.11
CA PRO A 327 17.49 7.37 -7.55
C PRO A 327 18.16 7.56 -6.19
N LEU A 328 18.02 6.60 -5.28
CA LEU A 328 18.61 6.69 -3.94
C LEU A 328 20.13 6.63 -3.99
N LEU A 329 20.70 5.73 -4.80
CA LEU A 329 22.14 5.59 -5.01
C LEU A 329 22.75 6.85 -5.65
N ASP A 330 22.08 7.40 -6.66
CA ASP A 330 22.57 8.59 -7.38
C ASP A 330 22.60 9.83 -6.47
N TYR A 331 21.54 10.05 -5.69
CA TYR A 331 21.49 11.15 -4.75
C TYR A 331 22.45 10.93 -3.57
N TYR A 332 22.67 9.69 -3.14
CA TYR A 332 23.65 9.37 -2.11
C TYR A 332 25.06 9.74 -2.55
N ARG A 333 25.51 9.26 -3.72
CA ARG A 333 26.82 9.56 -4.30
C ARG A 333 27.00 11.07 -4.55
N LYS A 334 25.95 11.72 -5.05
CA LYS A 334 25.97 13.16 -5.30
C LYS A 334 26.14 13.96 -4.01
N ALA A 335 25.38 13.64 -2.97
CA ALA A 335 25.49 14.30 -1.68
C ALA A 335 26.90 14.10 -1.06
N ASP A 336 27.42 12.88 -1.10
CA ASP A 336 28.75 12.53 -0.62
C ASP A 336 29.84 13.32 -1.34
N SER A 337 29.79 13.38 -2.68
CA SER A 337 30.74 14.16 -3.50
C SER A 337 30.72 15.68 -3.19
N LEU A 338 29.65 16.17 -2.59
CA LEU A 338 29.47 17.57 -2.19
C LEU A 338 29.76 17.79 -0.70
N GLY A 339 30.24 16.75 0.03
CA GLY A 339 30.49 16.80 1.48
C GLY A 339 29.21 16.88 2.31
N LEU A 340 28.07 16.46 1.77
CA LEU A 340 26.77 16.48 2.44
C LEU A 340 26.35 15.07 2.89
N GLN A 341 25.82 14.96 4.09
CA GLN A 341 25.24 13.72 4.57
C GLN A 341 23.78 13.61 4.07
N LEU A 342 23.51 12.74 3.07
CA LEU A 342 22.17 12.58 2.52
C LEU A 342 21.17 12.16 3.60
N ILE A 343 21.44 11.06 4.32
CA ILE A 343 20.55 10.50 5.35
C ILE A 343 20.77 11.25 6.65
N ASN A 344 19.90 12.19 6.98
CA ASN A 344 19.98 13.01 8.20
C ASN A 344 19.07 12.51 9.34
N GLN A 345 18.11 11.61 9.04
CA GLN A 345 17.23 10.95 10.02
C GLN A 345 17.48 9.43 9.98
N ARG A 346 18.64 9.00 10.53
CA ARG A 346 19.11 7.60 10.45
C ARG A 346 18.08 6.59 10.96
N GLN A 347 17.46 6.88 12.11
CA GLN A 347 16.45 5.99 12.69
C GLN A 347 15.24 5.85 11.76
N LEU A 348 14.71 6.96 11.24
CA LEU A 348 13.58 6.91 10.31
C LEU A 348 13.93 6.14 9.02
N PHE A 349 15.16 6.35 8.50
CA PHE A 349 15.61 5.61 7.32
C PHE A 349 15.64 4.09 7.58
N ASP A 350 16.19 3.66 8.71
CA ASP A 350 16.26 2.26 9.10
C ASP A 350 14.84 1.67 9.29
N LEU A 351 13.89 2.44 9.86
CA LEU A 351 12.50 2.02 10.00
C LEU A 351 11.79 1.90 8.65
N LEU A 352 11.98 2.84 7.72
CA LEU A 352 11.44 2.77 6.36
C LEU A 352 12.00 1.57 5.59
N ALA A 353 13.31 1.37 5.66
CA ALA A 353 13.97 0.21 5.06
C ALA A 353 13.58 -1.11 5.74
N GLY A 354 13.19 -1.06 7.02
CA GLY A 354 12.93 -2.25 7.83
C GLY A 354 14.20 -2.98 8.27
N THR A 355 15.36 -2.39 8.02
CA THR A 355 16.69 -2.92 8.37
C THR A 355 17.72 -1.80 8.42
N LYS A 356 18.74 -1.98 9.24
CA LYS A 356 19.92 -1.09 9.29
C LYS A 356 20.87 -1.33 8.11
N LYS A 357 20.75 -2.50 7.45
CA LYS A 357 21.68 -2.95 6.40
C LYS A 357 21.69 -2.05 5.19
N LEU A 358 20.51 -1.59 4.71
CA LEU A 358 20.45 -0.74 3.51
C LEU A 358 21.28 0.54 3.68
N ARG A 359 21.18 1.20 4.82
CA ARG A 359 21.99 2.40 5.11
C ARG A 359 23.50 2.09 5.17
N GLN A 360 23.88 0.96 5.77
CA GLN A 360 25.26 0.50 5.82
C GLN A 360 25.81 0.17 4.43
N GLN A 361 25.03 -0.50 3.58
CA GLN A 361 25.37 -0.83 2.21
C GLN A 361 25.62 0.42 1.36
N LEU A 362 24.74 1.43 1.49
CA LEU A 362 24.93 2.74 0.84
C LEU A 362 26.24 3.38 1.29
N SER A 363 26.54 3.38 2.59
CA SER A 363 27.78 3.97 3.12
C SER A 363 29.04 3.19 2.76
N SER A 364 28.92 1.89 2.47
CA SER A 364 30.01 1.04 1.97
C SER A 364 30.19 1.10 0.46
N GLY A 365 29.36 1.89 -0.26
CA GLY A 365 29.47 2.09 -1.69
C GLY A 365 29.00 0.90 -2.54
N LEU A 366 28.19 -0.01 -1.99
CA LEU A 366 27.64 -1.14 -2.74
C LEU A 366 26.78 -0.64 -3.90
N ASN A 367 26.83 -1.39 -5.00
CA ASN A 367 25.97 -1.14 -6.16
C ASN A 367 24.55 -1.74 -5.98
N GLU A 368 23.65 -1.46 -6.93
CA GLU A 368 22.26 -1.91 -6.85
C GLU A 368 22.14 -3.44 -6.83
N GLU A 369 22.96 -4.15 -7.60
CA GLU A 369 22.93 -5.61 -7.71
C GLU A 369 23.35 -6.27 -6.38
N GLU A 370 24.43 -5.80 -5.78
CA GLU A 370 24.91 -6.26 -4.49
C GLU A 370 23.89 -6.02 -3.36
N ILE A 371 23.25 -4.84 -3.37
CA ILE A 371 22.18 -4.52 -2.41
C ILE A 371 20.99 -5.46 -2.60
N ARG A 372 20.51 -5.64 -3.83
CA ARG A 372 19.39 -6.53 -4.13
C ARG A 372 19.66 -7.99 -3.77
N ALA A 373 20.87 -8.48 -4.00
CA ALA A 373 21.28 -9.83 -3.63
C ALA A 373 21.08 -10.10 -2.13
N SER A 374 21.28 -9.09 -1.29
CA SER A 374 21.23 -9.22 0.17
C SER A 374 19.86 -9.58 0.74
N TRP A 375 18.77 -9.32 0.04
CA TRP A 375 17.40 -9.63 0.51
C TRP A 375 16.68 -10.75 -0.26
N GLN A 376 17.33 -11.32 -1.30
CA GLN A 376 16.69 -12.35 -2.15
C GLN A 376 16.25 -13.60 -1.37
N ALA A 377 17.07 -14.07 -0.42
CA ALA A 377 16.71 -15.21 0.41
C ALA A 377 15.42 -14.96 1.20
N GLY A 378 15.34 -13.78 1.86
CA GLY A 378 14.15 -13.38 2.61
C GLY A 378 12.91 -13.23 1.72
N LEU A 379 13.05 -12.70 0.50
CA LEU A 379 11.95 -12.61 -0.45
C LEU A 379 11.44 -13.98 -0.88
N LYS A 380 12.33 -14.95 -1.13
CA LYS A 380 11.96 -16.32 -1.46
C LYS A 380 11.15 -16.99 -0.34
N ASP A 381 11.60 -16.82 0.90
CA ASP A 381 10.90 -17.35 2.07
C ASP A 381 9.52 -16.66 2.24
N PHE A 382 9.45 -15.36 2.04
CA PHE A 382 8.19 -14.62 2.07
C PHE A 382 7.23 -15.08 0.97
N GLN A 383 7.70 -15.27 -0.27
CA GLN A 383 6.89 -15.77 -1.39
C GLN A 383 6.28 -17.14 -1.08
N ALA A 384 7.06 -18.06 -0.48
CA ALA A 384 6.56 -19.37 -0.08
C ALA A 384 5.46 -19.28 1.01
N LYS A 385 5.59 -18.34 1.95
CA LYS A 385 4.54 -18.07 2.95
C LYS A 385 3.31 -17.46 2.30
N ARG A 386 3.50 -16.39 1.50
CA ARG A 386 2.45 -15.66 0.80
C ARG A 386 1.53 -16.59 0.01
N ALA A 387 2.10 -17.56 -0.72
CA ALA A 387 1.35 -18.48 -1.58
C ALA A 387 0.23 -19.24 -0.87
N ARG A 388 0.30 -19.41 0.46
CA ARG A 388 -0.73 -20.08 1.28
C ARG A 388 -1.96 -19.24 1.57
N TYR A 389 -1.87 -17.93 1.37
CA TYR A 389 -2.90 -16.95 1.77
C TYR A 389 -3.52 -16.22 0.59
N LEU A 390 -3.14 -16.56 -0.64
CA LEU A 390 -3.68 -15.94 -1.84
C LEU A 390 -5.14 -16.32 -2.06
N LEU A 391 -5.94 -15.32 -2.36
CA LEU A 391 -7.36 -15.43 -2.68
C LEU A 391 -7.61 -15.32 -4.19
N TYR A 392 -6.65 -14.77 -4.92
CA TYR A 392 -6.77 -14.46 -6.35
C TYR A 392 -5.69 -15.18 -7.14
N THR A 393 -5.96 -15.40 -8.43
CA THR A 393 -4.99 -16.01 -9.33
C THR A 393 -3.68 -15.20 -9.34
N ASP A 394 -2.56 -15.90 -9.14
CA ASP A 394 -1.22 -15.31 -9.18
C ASP A 394 -0.51 -15.74 -10.47
N TYR A 395 -0.08 -14.78 -11.28
CA TYR A 395 0.63 -15.01 -12.54
C TYR A 395 2.16 -14.86 -12.40
N ARG A 396 2.69 -14.90 -11.19
CA ARG A 396 4.13 -14.77 -10.89
C ARG A 396 4.83 -16.12 -10.84
#